data_8425e18f76ab71baef76432e9fb9be0f
#
_entry.id   8425e18f76ab71baef76432e9fb9be0f
#
_cell.length_a   1.000
_cell.length_b   1.000
_cell.length_c   1.000
_cell.angle_alpha   90.00
_cell.angle_beta   90.00
_cell.angle_gamma   90.00
#
_symmetry.space_group_name_H-M   'P 1'
#
loop_
_entity.id
_entity.type
_entity.pdbx_description
1 polymer ?
#
loop_
_entity_poly.entity_id
_entity_poly.type
_entity_poly.pdbx_seq_one_letter_code
_entity_poly.pdbx_strand_id
1 'polypeptide(L)'
;MIYDTVIIGGGPSGATAATELALQNRKVAFIDREGRIKPCGGAVPPRLIRDFNIPDSQIVAKIKTARMISPTSRMVDIPIENGYVGMVERENFDEFLRNRASNKGAKRFTGTFLRIERTNENDLVSVFFKDKKTREE
;
A
#
# COMPACT_ATOMS: atom_id res chain seq x y z
N MET A 1 21.55 -5.73 -9.89
CA MET A 1 20.55 -4.96 -10.68
C MET A 1 20.36 -3.62 -9.96
N ILE A 2 20.40 -2.49 -10.68
CA ILE A 2 20.31 -1.14 -10.08
C ILE A 2 18.91 -0.58 -10.31
N TYR A 3 18.33 0.04 -9.29
CA TYR A 3 17.06 0.74 -9.29
C TYR A 3 17.26 2.19 -8.83
N ASP A 4 16.41 3.10 -9.27
CA ASP A 4 16.37 4.48 -8.77
C ASP A 4 15.84 4.51 -7.33
N THR A 5 14.91 3.60 -7.02
CA THR A 5 14.27 3.50 -5.71
C THR A 5 13.93 2.06 -5.36
N VAL A 6 14.22 1.68 -4.12
CA VAL A 6 13.76 0.41 -3.53
C VAL A 6 12.82 0.73 -2.36
N ILE A 7 11.60 0.23 -2.45
CA ILE A 7 10.56 0.41 -1.43
C ILE A 7 10.45 -0.83 -0.56
N ILE A 8 10.58 -0.67 0.74
CA ILE A 8 10.49 -1.76 1.70
C ILE A 8 9.09 -1.76 2.31
N GLY A 9 8.30 -2.77 1.95
CA GLY A 9 6.91 -2.94 2.34
C GLY A 9 5.94 -2.64 1.20
N GLY A 10 5.16 -3.64 0.77
CA GLY A 10 4.14 -3.56 -0.26
C GLY A 10 2.71 -3.41 0.30
N GLY A 11 2.55 -2.77 1.45
CA GLY A 11 1.24 -2.33 1.94
C GLY A 11 0.71 -1.15 1.12
N PRO A 12 -0.47 -0.59 1.45
CA PRO A 12 -1.11 0.46 0.63
C PRO A 12 -0.20 1.64 0.29
N SER A 13 0.54 2.17 1.26
CA SER A 13 1.45 3.29 1.02
C SER A 13 2.64 2.93 0.12
N GLY A 14 3.30 1.78 0.37
CA GLY A 14 4.43 1.36 -0.43
C GLY A 14 4.05 0.97 -1.87
N ALA A 15 2.94 0.26 -2.04
CA ALA A 15 2.43 -0.09 -3.36
C ALA A 15 1.97 1.16 -4.15
N THR A 16 1.38 2.16 -3.47
CA THR A 16 1.02 3.43 -4.10
C THR A 16 2.27 4.21 -4.50
N ALA A 17 3.25 4.35 -3.60
CA ALA A 17 4.52 5.02 -3.92
C ALA A 17 5.23 4.33 -5.11
N ALA A 18 5.23 2.99 -5.17
CA ALA A 18 5.78 2.25 -6.29
C ALA A 18 5.04 2.55 -7.60
N THR A 19 3.71 2.68 -7.54
CA THR A 19 2.89 3.05 -8.70
C THR A 19 3.24 4.45 -9.21
N GLU A 20 3.26 5.44 -8.32
CA GLU A 20 3.50 6.85 -8.67
C GLU A 20 4.91 7.06 -9.23
N LEU A 21 5.91 6.45 -8.65
CA LEU A 21 7.29 6.55 -9.14
C LEU A 21 7.46 5.84 -10.51
N ALA A 22 6.82 4.68 -10.69
CA ALA A 22 6.85 4.00 -11.98
C ALA A 22 6.17 4.82 -13.09
N LEU A 23 5.06 5.50 -12.78
CA LEU A 23 4.40 6.44 -13.72
C LEU A 23 5.30 7.62 -14.11
N GLN A 24 6.25 7.99 -13.26
CA GLN A 24 7.28 8.99 -13.55
C GLN A 24 8.52 8.41 -14.26
N ASN A 25 8.40 7.22 -14.85
CA ASN A 25 9.48 6.51 -15.53
C ASN A 25 10.70 6.21 -14.65
N ARG A 26 10.53 6.12 -13.34
CA ARG A 26 11.58 5.67 -12.42
C ARG A 26 11.67 4.15 -12.43
N LYS A 27 12.89 3.63 -12.37
CA LYS A 27 13.15 2.21 -12.23
C LYS A 27 12.97 1.81 -10.76
N VAL A 28 11.80 1.26 -10.44
CA VAL A 28 11.37 1.00 -9.06
C VAL A 28 11.36 -0.48 -8.76
N ALA A 29 11.89 -0.85 -7.59
CA ALA A 29 11.66 -2.14 -6.96
C ALA A 29 10.86 -1.97 -5.67
N PHE A 30 10.03 -2.93 -5.31
CA PHE A 30 9.43 -3.01 -3.99
C PHE A 30 9.46 -4.43 -3.45
N ILE A 31 9.72 -4.54 -2.15
CA ILE A 31 9.90 -5.82 -1.44
C ILE A 31 8.76 -5.96 -0.44
N ASP A 32 8.03 -7.08 -0.50
CA ASP A 32 6.95 -7.38 0.45
C ASP A 32 7.00 -8.84 0.88
N ARG A 33 6.64 -9.11 2.13
CA ARG A 33 6.68 -10.46 2.69
C ARG A 33 5.58 -11.38 2.19
N GLU A 34 4.53 -10.85 1.59
CA GLU A 34 3.31 -11.56 1.20
C GLU A 34 2.56 -12.22 2.38
N GLY A 35 1.24 -12.26 2.31
CA GLY A 35 0.40 -12.98 3.29
C GLY A 35 0.23 -12.31 4.65
N ARG A 36 0.93 -11.20 4.95
CA ARG A 36 0.70 -10.44 6.17
C ARG A 36 -0.23 -9.26 5.92
N ILE A 37 -1.42 -9.34 6.47
CA ILE A 37 -2.36 -8.23 6.48
C ILE A 37 -2.21 -7.49 7.80
N LYS A 38 -1.99 -6.18 7.72
CA LYS A 38 -1.98 -5.35 8.92
C LYS A 38 -3.42 -5.21 9.43
N PRO A 39 -3.69 -5.47 10.72
CA PRO A 39 -5.02 -5.26 11.28
C PRO A 39 -5.49 -3.82 11.02
N CYS A 40 -6.65 -3.71 10.36
CA CYS A 40 -7.22 -2.42 9.99
C CYS A 40 -8.69 -2.64 9.62
N GLY A 41 -9.58 -1.72 10.00
CA GLY A 41 -10.99 -1.78 9.64
C GLY A 41 -11.29 -1.56 8.16
N GLY A 42 -10.29 -1.23 7.35
CA GLY A 42 -10.45 -1.07 5.90
C GLY A 42 -11.21 0.19 5.46
N ALA A 43 -11.34 1.19 6.32
CA ALA A 43 -12.03 2.43 5.98
C ALA A 43 -11.14 3.34 5.10
N VAL A 44 -11.67 3.71 3.94
CA VAL A 44 -10.99 4.56 2.95
C VAL A 44 -11.84 5.83 2.74
N PRO A 45 -11.30 7.01 3.06
CA PRO A 45 -12.05 8.26 2.97
C PRO A 45 -12.35 8.66 1.52
N PRO A 46 -13.40 9.48 1.29
CA PRO A 46 -13.82 9.90 -0.06
C PRO A 46 -12.70 10.52 -0.90
N ARG A 47 -11.89 11.36 -0.27
CA ARG A 47 -10.75 12.01 -0.92
C ARG A 47 -9.75 10.99 -1.48
N LEU A 48 -9.41 9.97 -0.71
CA LEU A 48 -8.46 8.94 -1.12
C LEU A 48 -9.01 8.11 -2.31
N ILE A 49 -10.30 7.76 -2.26
CA ILE A 49 -10.97 7.04 -3.35
C ILE A 49 -10.84 7.82 -4.65
N ARG A 50 -11.10 9.13 -4.62
CA ARG A 50 -11.02 10.02 -5.77
C ARG A 50 -9.58 10.23 -6.23
N ASP A 51 -8.69 10.66 -5.33
CA ASP A 51 -7.35 11.11 -5.68
C ASP A 51 -6.45 9.96 -6.18
N PHE A 52 -6.72 8.73 -5.74
CA PHE A 52 -5.98 7.52 -6.16
C PHE A 52 -6.78 6.58 -7.08
N ASN A 53 -7.91 7.04 -7.61
CA ASN A 53 -8.74 6.27 -8.54
C ASN A 53 -9.00 4.84 -8.04
N ILE A 54 -9.52 4.70 -6.82
CA ILE A 54 -9.89 3.40 -6.27
C ILE A 54 -11.18 2.93 -6.95
N PRO A 55 -11.16 1.81 -7.68
CA PRO A 55 -12.34 1.34 -8.38
C PRO A 55 -13.40 0.79 -7.42
N ASP A 56 -14.66 0.94 -7.80
CA ASP A 56 -15.80 0.43 -7.04
C ASP A 56 -15.73 -1.08 -6.75
N SER A 57 -15.07 -1.85 -7.62
CA SER A 57 -14.84 -3.29 -7.41
C SER A 57 -14.01 -3.62 -6.16
N GLN A 58 -13.31 -2.65 -5.60
CA GLN A 58 -12.57 -2.82 -4.35
C GLN A 58 -13.37 -2.37 -3.12
N ILE A 59 -14.54 -1.76 -3.32
CA ILE A 59 -15.38 -1.22 -2.24
C ILE A 59 -16.48 -2.23 -1.90
N VAL A 60 -16.37 -2.85 -0.73
CA VAL A 60 -17.36 -3.84 -0.25
C VAL A 60 -18.55 -3.22 0.45
N ALA A 61 -18.40 -2.00 0.99
CA ALA A 61 -19.51 -1.23 1.57
C ALA A 61 -19.26 0.28 1.45
N LYS A 62 -20.34 1.06 1.34
CA LYS A 62 -20.31 2.52 1.22
C LYS A 62 -21.02 3.14 2.42
N ILE A 63 -20.26 3.76 3.32
CA ILE A 63 -20.77 4.35 4.56
C ILE A 63 -21.00 5.85 4.34
N LYS A 64 -22.21 6.31 4.60
CA LYS A 64 -22.63 7.72 4.42
C LYS A 64 -22.80 8.46 5.75
N THR A 65 -22.81 7.75 6.87
CA THR A 65 -23.02 8.36 8.20
C THR A 65 -22.13 7.64 9.20
N ALA A 66 -21.48 8.41 10.05
CA ALA A 66 -20.73 7.89 11.19
C ALA A 66 -21.49 8.23 12.48
N ARG A 67 -21.73 7.22 13.33
CA ARG A 67 -22.31 7.42 14.65
C ARG A 67 -21.22 7.49 15.71
N MET A 68 -21.16 8.60 16.42
CA MET A 68 -20.31 8.75 17.58
C MET A 68 -21.12 8.59 18.87
N ILE A 69 -20.59 7.80 19.79
CA ILE A 69 -21.19 7.54 21.09
C ILE A 69 -20.22 7.99 22.17
N SER A 70 -20.67 8.89 23.03
CA SER A 70 -19.87 9.37 24.18
C SER A 70 -19.84 8.35 25.32
N PRO A 71 -18.92 8.45 26.28
CA PRO A 71 -18.91 7.60 27.47
C PRO A 71 -20.21 7.67 28.31
N THR A 72 -20.96 8.76 28.17
CA THR A 72 -22.28 8.94 28.82
C THR A 72 -23.44 8.53 27.94
N SER A 73 -23.20 7.69 26.92
CA SER A 73 -24.19 7.16 25.99
C SER A 73 -24.95 8.21 25.17
N ARG A 74 -24.44 9.43 25.06
CA ARG A 74 -24.97 10.42 24.10
C ARG A 74 -24.52 10.05 22.69
N MET A 75 -25.43 10.11 21.74
CA MET A 75 -25.19 9.73 20.34
C MET A 75 -25.34 10.94 19.43
N VAL A 76 -24.44 11.02 18.44
CA VAL A 76 -24.51 12.02 17.36
C VAL A 76 -24.21 11.30 16.05
N ASP A 77 -25.08 11.49 15.07
CA ASP A 77 -24.88 11.01 13.70
C ASP A 77 -24.27 12.13 12.86
N ILE A 78 -23.11 11.86 12.29
CA ILE A 78 -22.34 12.80 11.46
C ILE A 78 -22.45 12.33 10.02
N PRO A 79 -23.14 13.07 9.14
CA PRO A 79 -23.18 12.73 7.72
C PRO A 79 -21.80 12.94 7.09
N ILE A 80 -21.44 12.05 6.17
CA ILE A 80 -20.22 12.15 5.37
C ILE A 80 -20.56 12.93 4.11
N GLU A 81 -20.13 14.19 4.09
CA GLU A 81 -20.36 15.09 2.98
C GLU A 81 -19.47 14.77 1.78
N ASN A 82 -19.96 15.09 0.58
CA ASN A 82 -19.21 14.97 -0.70
C ASN A 82 -18.72 13.55 -1.02
N GLY A 83 -19.49 12.52 -0.62
CA GLY A 83 -19.15 11.15 -0.97
C GLY A 83 -19.53 10.11 0.07
N TYR A 84 -18.67 9.15 0.28
CA TYR A 84 -18.83 8.07 1.25
C TYR A 84 -17.47 7.58 1.73
N VAL A 85 -17.41 7.02 2.92
CA VAL A 85 -16.25 6.20 3.32
C VAL A 85 -16.42 4.82 2.71
N GLY A 86 -15.50 4.42 1.86
CA GLY A 86 -15.48 3.07 1.30
C GLY A 86 -14.87 2.10 2.30
N MET A 87 -15.50 0.94 2.46
CA MET A 87 -14.90 -0.16 3.20
C MET A 87 -14.24 -1.12 2.21
N VAL A 88 -13.02 -1.56 2.51
CA VAL A 88 -12.28 -2.50 1.68
C VAL A 88 -11.86 -3.73 2.49
N GLU A 89 -11.80 -4.88 1.83
CA GLU A 89 -11.13 -6.05 2.37
C GLU A 89 -9.64 -5.93 2.11
N ARG A 90 -8.87 -5.76 3.18
CA ARG A 90 -7.44 -5.45 3.10
C ARG A 90 -6.63 -6.49 2.32
N GLU A 91 -7.02 -7.75 2.37
CA GLU A 91 -6.35 -8.81 1.61
C GLU A 91 -6.42 -8.55 0.11
N ASN A 92 -7.62 -8.35 -0.39
CA ASN A 92 -7.87 -8.09 -1.80
C ASN A 92 -7.36 -6.72 -2.23
N PHE A 93 -7.58 -5.71 -1.39
CA PHE A 93 -7.19 -4.33 -1.67
C PHE A 93 -5.66 -4.15 -1.72
N ASP A 94 -4.94 -4.70 -0.75
CA ASP A 94 -3.47 -4.60 -0.73
C ASP A 94 -2.86 -5.32 -1.94
N GLU A 95 -3.41 -6.47 -2.33
CA GLU A 95 -2.94 -7.20 -3.51
C GLU A 95 -3.30 -6.47 -4.82
N PHE A 96 -4.48 -5.87 -4.89
CA PHE A 96 -4.86 -4.99 -6.01
C PHE A 96 -3.84 -3.86 -6.19
N LEU A 97 -3.43 -3.19 -5.11
CA LEU A 97 -2.45 -2.10 -5.18
C LEU A 97 -1.07 -2.59 -5.61
N ARG A 98 -0.61 -3.76 -5.14
CA ARG A 98 0.66 -4.37 -5.55
C ARG A 98 0.65 -4.72 -7.04
N ASN A 99 -0.44 -5.31 -7.52
CA ASN A 99 -0.61 -5.64 -8.93
C ASN A 99 -0.67 -4.38 -9.80
N ARG A 100 -1.34 -3.32 -9.33
CA ARG A 100 -1.33 -2.02 -10.00
C ARG A 100 0.08 -1.47 -10.15
N ALA A 101 0.89 -1.52 -9.10
CA ALA A 101 2.28 -1.07 -9.15
C ALA A 101 3.11 -1.89 -10.16
N SER A 102 2.96 -3.22 -10.15
CA SER A 102 3.65 -4.10 -11.09
C SER A 102 3.23 -3.83 -12.54
N ASN A 103 1.94 -3.63 -12.80
CA ASN A 103 1.41 -3.30 -14.12
C ASN A 103 1.89 -1.93 -14.64
N LYS A 104 2.31 -1.03 -13.75
CA LYS A 104 2.92 0.25 -14.11
C LYS A 104 4.45 0.19 -14.24
N GLY A 105 5.04 -0.99 -14.09
CA GLY A 105 6.46 -1.22 -14.33
C GLY A 105 7.34 -1.35 -13.07
N ALA A 106 6.78 -1.23 -11.88
CA ALA A 106 7.52 -1.50 -10.66
C ALA A 106 7.83 -2.99 -10.50
N LYS A 107 9.07 -3.34 -10.20
CA LYS A 107 9.49 -4.72 -9.99
C LYS A 107 9.14 -5.17 -8.57
N ARG A 108 8.27 -6.17 -8.46
CA ARG A 108 7.90 -6.79 -7.19
C ARG A 108 8.86 -7.91 -6.83
N PHE A 109 9.34 -7.90 -5.59
CA PHE A 109 10.05 -9.00 -4.95
C PHE A 109 9.29 -9.49 -3.73
N THR A 110 9.19 -10.80 -3.58
CA THR A 110 8.54 -11.40 -2.41
C THR A 110 9.60 -11.93 -1.46
N GLY A 111 9.75 -11.26 -0.32
CA GLY A 111 10.78 -11.62 0.64
C GLY A 111 10.75 -10.76 1.91
N THR A 112 11.63 -11.10 2.83
CA THR A 112 11.79 -10.38 4.10
C THR A 112 13.03 -9.50 4.03
N PHE A 113 12.84 -8.20 4.18
CA PHE A 113 13.94 -7.25 4.30
C PHE A 113 14.86 -7.63 5.48
N LEU A 114 16.15 -7.55 5.27
CA LEU A 114 17.18 -7.86 6.26
C LEU A 114 17.92 -6.59 6.70
N ARG A 115 18.61 -5.93 5.78
CA ARG A 115 19.48 -4.79 6.08
C ARG A 115 19.75 -3.91 4.86
N ILE A 116 20.33 -2.76 5.12
CA ILE A 116 20.86 -1.84 4.12
C ILE A 116 22.34 -1.66 4.39
N GLU A 117 23.15 -1.69 3.32
CA GLU A 117 24.57 -1.38 3.36
C GLU A 117 24.88 -0.24 2.39
N ARG A 118 25.67 0.73 2.84
CA ARG A 118 26.21 1.79 1.98
C ARG A 118 27.61 1.41 1.54
N THR A 119 27.86 1.45 0.24
CA THR A 119 29.19 1.25 -0.32
C THR A 119 29.81 2.62 -0.56
N ASN A 120 30.99 2.86 0.00
CA ASN A 120 31.65 4.18 -0.06
C ASN A 120 32.10 4.60 -1.46
N GLU A 121 32.06 3.73 -2.46
CA GLU A 121 32.66 3.98 -3.76
C GLU A 121 31.75 4.63 -4.80
N ASN A 122 30.41 4.60 -4.67
CA ASN A 122 29.51 5.11 -5.74
C ASN A 122 28.19 5.70 -5.25
N ASP A 123 28.04 6.14 -4.00
CA ASP A 123 26.77 6.60 -3.42
C ASP A 123 25.60 5.58 -3.56
N LEU A 124 25.93 4.33 -3.88
CA LEU A 124 24.94 3.28 -4.02
C LEU A 124 24.62 2.65 -2.66
N VAL A 125 23.36 2.32 -2.50
CA VAL A 125 22.85 1.62 -1.32
C VAL A 125 22.44 0.21 -1.73
N SER A 126 23.04 -0.79 -1.10
CA SER A 126 22.64 -2.19 -1.26
C SER A 126 21.52 -2.55 -0.28
N VAL A 127 20.45 -3.11 -0.81
CA VAL A 127 19.30 -3.59 -0.01
C VAL A 127 19.30 -5.11 -0.03
N PHE A 128 19.39 -5.71 1.13
CA PHE A 128 19.43 -7.16 1.30
C PHE A 128 18.08 -7.67 1.81
N PHE A 129 17.59 -8.72 1.21
CA PHE A 129 16.34 -9.36 1.63
C PHE A 129 16.43 -10.87 1.41
N LYS A 130 15.76 -11.63 2.25
CA LYS A 130 15.63 -13.08 2.09
C LYS A 130 14.47 -13.36 1.13
N ASP A 131 14.78 -13.86 -0.06
CA ASP A 131 13.77 -14.23 -1.04
C ASP A 131 12.90 -15.40 -0.53
N LYS A 132 11.59 -15.31 -0.73
CA LYS A 132 10.65 -16.32 -0.24
C LYS A 132 10.73 -17.62 -1.05
N LYS A 133 11.05 -17.53 -2.33
CA LYS A 133 11.08 -18.67 -3.26
C LYS A 133 12.39 -19.44 -3.15
N THR A 134 13.51 -18.73 -3.25
CA THR A 134 14.85 -19.34 -3.24
C THR A 134 15.37 -19.58 -1.83
N ARG A 135 14.84 -18.86 -0.83
CA ARG A 135 15.34 -18.79 0.56
C ARG A 135 16.77 -18.25 0.68
N GLU A 136 17.31 -17.70 -0.41
CA GLU A 136 18.62 -17.07 -0.49
C GLU A 136 18.54 -15.56 -0.23
N GLU A 137 19.68 -14.98 0.08
CA GLU A 137 19.84 -13.54 0.26
C GLU A 137 20.16 -12.81 -1.07
#